data_f6ecf2378469077b49eca6ce73818470
#
_entry.id   f6ecf2378469077b49eca6ce73818470
#
_cell.length_a   1.000
_cell.length_b   1.000
_cell.length_c   1.000
_cell.angle_alpha   90.00
_cell.angle_beta   90.00
_cell.angle_gamma   90.00
#
_symmetry.space_group_name_H-M   'P 1'
#
loop_
_entity.id
_entity.type
_entity.pdbx_description
1 polymer ?
#
loop_
_entity_poly.entity_id
_entity_poly.type
_entity_poly.pdbx_seq_one_letter_code
_entity_poly.pdbx_strand_id
1 'polypeptide(L)'
;LIGCIQDKEYHPEGDVWIHTMMCLDELAKIIKDENIEDEYRKLYLFYGILCHDLGKPFCTQEINGKITSHKHEVLGIEPSISFLSKLTNEKKFIETVCTLVKNHLAPFQLYLAESSLKAIKRLYLKVNIEDLCLVCLADCLGRDILDKDKCYKATEWLLEKAKELEIHNEPIKALVQGRDLIALGFKPSQKFK
;
A
#
# COMPACT_ATOMS: atom_id res chain seq x y z
N LEU A 1 13.73 4.85 11.37
CA LEU A 1 12.48 5.60 11.48
C LEU A 1 12.50 6.58 12.66
N ILE A 2 13.16 6.19 13.77
CA ILE A 2 13.32 7.06 14.94
C ILE A 2 14.11 8.31 14.54
N GLY A 3 13.57 9.50 14.87
CA GLY A 3 14.16 10.79 14.52
C GLY A 3 13.98 11.21 13.06
N CYS A 4 13.31 10.42 12.21
CA CYS A 4 12.94 10.84 10.87
C CYS A 4 11.74 11.79 10.96
N ILE A 5 12.01 13.08 10.75
CA ILE A 5 11.02 14.16 10.90
C ILE A 5 9.94 14.09 9.81
N GLN A 6 8.74 14.59 10.14
CA GLN A 6 7.61 14.69 9.26
C GLN A 6 7.01 16.09 9.28
N ASP A 7 6.22 16.44 8.29
CA ASP A 7 5.49 17.71 8.27
C ASP A 7 4.41 17.70 9.35
N LYS A 8 4.47 18.67 10.27
CA LYS A 8 3.55 18.75 11.43
C LYS A 8 2.10 19.04 11.06
N GLU A 9 1.85 19.57 9.86
CA GLU A 9 0.50 19.78 9.34
C GLU A 9 -0.21 18.44 9.08
N TYR A 10 0.55 17.43 8.60
CA TYR A 10 0.02 16.11 8.24
C TYR A 10 0.33 15.02 9.27
N HIS A 11 1.34 15.23 10.10
CA HIS A 11 1.82 14.29 11.11
C HIS A 11 2.14 15.00 12.43
N PRO A 12 1.12 15.56 13.11
CA PRO A 12 1.31 16.23 14.40
C PRO A 12 1.78 15.28 15.51
N GLU A 13 1.57 13.96 15.33
CA GLU A 13 1.97 12.91 16.28
C GLU A 13 3.47 12.79 16.48
N GLY A 14 4.30 13.19 15.51
CA GLY A 14 5.75 13.21 15.69
C GLY A 14 6.55 12.62 14.53
N ASP A 15 7.58 11.82 14.84
CA ASP A 15 8.44 11.20 13.85
C ASP A 15 7.81 9.96 13.20
N VAL A 16 8.48 9.43 12.15
CA VAL A 16 7.97 8.28 11.39
C VAL A 16 7.79 7.04 12.27
N TRP A 17 8.59 6.86 13.33
CA TRP A 17 8.46 5.72 14.21
C TRP A 17 7.18 5.79 15.04
N ILE A 18 6.90 6.95 15.65
CA ILE A 18 5.67 7.19 16.43
C ILE A 18 4.45 6.96 15.53
N HIS A 19 4.44 7.56 14.35
CA HIS A 19 3.39 7.36 13.35
C HIS A 19 3.18 5.86 13.02
N THR A 20 4.26 5.14 12.71
CA THR A 20 4.18 3.70 12.38
C THR A 20 3.55 2.89 13.53
N MET A 21 3.90 3.20 14.79
CA MET A 21 3.31 2.51 15.95
C MET A 21 1.81 2.81 16.08
N MET A 22 1.40 4.06 15.89
CA MET A 22 -0.02 4.43 15.88
C MET A 22 -0.80 3.74 14.75
N CYS A 23 -0.21 3.63 13.56
CA CYS A 23 -0.81 2.89 12.45
C CYS A 23 -1.00 1.39 12.75
N LEU A 24 -0.05 0.76 13.46
CA LEU A 24 -0.18 -0.63 13.88
C LEU A 24 -1.32 -0.82 14.89
N ASP A 25 -1.49 0.12 15.83
CA ASP A 25 -2.59 0.10 16.79
C ASP A 25 -3.95 0.26 16.09
N GLU A 26 -4.04 1.15 15.11
CA GLU A 26 -5.26 1.33 14.31
C GLU A 26 -5.54 0.08 13.45
N LEU A 27 -4.53 -0.52 12.82
CA LEU A 27 -4.71 -1.76 12.06
C LEU A 27 -5.23 -2.90 12.96
N ALA A 28 -4.76 -3.00 14.20
CA ALA A 28 -5.23 -4.01 15.14
C ALA A 28 -6.74 -3.84 15.46
N LYS A 29 -7.21 -2.59 15.58
CA LYS A 29 -8.64 -2.30 15.74
C LYS A 29 -9.44 -2.67 14.50
N ILE A 30 -8.98 -2.25 13.31
CA ILE A 30 -9.61 -2.55 12.01
C ILE A 30 -9.73 -4.07 11.81
N ILE A 31 -8.67 -4.84 12.06
CA ILE A 31 -8.67 -6.30 11.94
C ILE A 31 -9.73 -6.94 12.83
N LYS A 32 -9.89 -6.41 14.05
CA LYS A 32 -10.92 -6.89 14.99
C LYS A 32 -12.33 -6.54 14.53
N ASP A 33 -12.54 -5.31 14.08
CA ASP A 33 -13.86 -4.80 13.67
C ASP A 33 -14.34 -5.49 12.37
N GLU A 34 -13.42 -5.75 11.43
CA GLU A 34 -13.67 -6.47 10.18
C GLU A 34 -13.72 -8.00 10.37
N ASN A 35 -13.52 -8.52 11.58
CA ASN A 35 -13.49 -9.96 11.90
C ASN A 35 -12.55 -10.76 10.97
N ILE A 36 -11.36 -10.22 10.68
CA ILE A 36 -10.36 -10.93 9.87
C ILE A 36 -9.77 -12.07 10.71
N GLU A 37 -10.06 -13.32 10.34
CA GLU A 37 -9.60 -14.51 11.07
C GLU A 37 -8.32 -15.12 10.48
N ASP A 38 -8.05 -14.94 9.19
CA ASP A 38 -6.88 -15.49 8.51
C ASP A 38 -5.57 -14.90 9.08
N GLU A 39 -4.84 -15.73 9.82
CA GLU A 39 -3.59 -15.35 10.49
C GLU A 39 -2.49 -14.97 9.49
N TYR A 40 -2.46 -15.59 8.30
CA TYR A 40 -1.50 -15.23 7.27
C TYR A 40 -1.80 -13.85 6.68
N ARG A 41 -3.11 -13.56 6.47
CA ARG A 41 -3.57 -12.24 6.05
C ARG A 41 -3.23 -11.17 7.07
N LYS A 42 -3.52 -11.42 8.35
CA LYS A 42 -3.14 -10.51 9.45
C LYS A 42 -1.65 -10.21 9.40
N LEU A 43 -0.83 -11.26 9.29
CA LEU A 43 0.61 -11.13 9.32
C LEU A 43 1.13 -10.21 8.22
N TYR A 44 0.75 -10.42 6.94
CA TYR A 44 1.25 -9.56 5.88
C TYR A 44 0.65 -8.14 5.91
N LEU A 45 -0.54 -7.93 6.47
CA LEU A 45 -1.09 -6.60 6.70
C LEU A 45 -0.28 -5.83 7.76
N PHE A 46 0.03 -6.48 8.89
CA PHE A 46 0.88 -5.88 9.93
C PHE A 46 2.27 -5.54 9.39
N TYR A 47 2.90 -6.42 8.61
CA TYR A 47 4.18 -6.10 7.99
C TYR A 47 4.06 -5.06 6.88
N GLY A 48 2.93 -4.97 6.20
CA GLY A 48 2.60 -3.89 5.27
C GLY A 48 2.66 -2.54 5.96
N ILE A 49 2.00 -2.39 7.10
CA ILE A 49 2.04 -1.17 7.92
C ILE A 49 3.42 -0.96 8.54
N LEU A 50 4.07 -1.98 9.10
CA LEU A 50 5.40 -1.82 9.69
C LEU A 50 6.43 -1.29 8.68
N CYS A 51 6.27 -1.65 7.41
CA CYS A 51 7.22 -1.32 6.35
C CYS A 51 6.81 -0.12 5.48
N HIS A 52 5.56 0.39 5.56
CA HIS A 52 5.02 1.36 4.58
C HIS A 52 5.89 2.60 4.42
N ASP A 53 6.50 3.04 5.49
CA ASP A 53 7.27 4.27 5.57
C ASP A 53 8.79 4.05 5.68
N LEU A 54 9.30 2.83 5.48
CA LEU A 54 10.74 2.54 5.52
C LEU A 54 11.56 3.33 4.49
N GLY A 55 10.90 3.89 3.49
CA GLY A 55 11.54 4.75 2.49
C GLY A 55 11.77 6.19 2.93
N LYS A 56 11.02 6.70 3.94
CA LYS A 56 11.10 8.12 4.35
C LYS A 56 12.52 8.56 4.75
N PRO A 57 13.31 7.79 5.53
CA PRO A 57 14.67 8.20 5.87
C PRO A 57 15.60 8.47 4.70
N PHE A 58 15.28 7.93 3.51
CA PHE A 58 16.12 8.08 2.30
C PHE A 58 15.72 9.26 1.42
N CYS A 59 14.57 9.89 1.68
CA CYS A 59 14.04 10.95 0.81
C CYS A 59 13.40 12.11 1.56
N THR A 60 13.34 12.08 2.88
CA THR A 60 12.84 13.19 3.67
C THR A 60 13.79 14.39 3.54
N GLN A 61 13.25 15.52 3.16
CA GLN A 61 13.97 16.78 3.00
C GLN A 61 13.07 17.97 3.27
N GLU A 62 13.66 19.08 3.68
CA GLU A 62 12.95 20.34 3.82
C GLU A 62 13.06 21.13 2.50
N ILE A 63 11.91 21.48 1.93
CA ILE A 63 11.81 22.30 0.72
C ILE A 63 10.89 23.47 1.01
N ASN A 64 11.42 24.71 0.94
CA ASN A 64 10.65 25.93 1.19
C ASN A 64 9.93 25.94 2.55
N GLY A 65 10.56 25.43 3.59
CA GLY A 65 10.01 25.35 4.95
C GLY A 65 8.99 24.23 5.18
N LYS A 66 8.80 23.33 4.21
CA LYS A 66 7.93 22.16 4.32
C LYS A 66 8.75 20.87 4.29
N ILE A 67 8.42 19.94 5.18
CA ILE A 67 9.03 18.60 5.19
C ILE A 67 8.32 17.75 4.16
N THR A 68 9.08 17.16 3.24
CA THR A 68 8.54 16.30 2.18
C THR A 68 9.31 15.00 2.09
N SER A 69 8.63 13.92 1.70
CA SER A 69 9.19 12.56 1.54
C SER A 69 8.72 11.95 0.22
N HIS A 70 9.02 12.62 -0.90
CA HIS A 70 8.56 12.18 -2.20
C HIS A 70 9.11 10.82 -2.60
N LYS A 71 8.23 9.95 -3.12
CA LYS A 71 8.55 8.59 -3.60
C LYS A 71 9.02 7.63 -2.50
N HIS A 72 8.72 7.92 -1.22
CA HIS A 72 9.07 7.01 -0.13
C HIS A 72 8.45 5.61 -0.30
N GLU A 73 7.26 5.52 -0.91
CA GLU A 73 6.58 4.26 -1.21
C GLU A 73 7.37 3.36 -2.17
N VAL A 74 8.15 3.96 -3.08
CA VAL A 74 9.03 3.24 -4.00
C VAL A 74 10.38 2.95 -3.36
N LEU A 75 10.96 3.93 -2.68
CA LEU A 75 12.25 3.82 -2.00
C LEU A 75 12.19 2.87 -0.79
N GLY A 76 11.01 2.65 -0.23
CA GLY A 76 10.78 1.72 0.86
C GLY A 76 10.83 0.24 0.48
N ILE A 77 10.81 -0.10 -0.82
CA ILE A 77 10.78 -1.49 -1.27
C ILE A 77 12.07 -2.23 -0.89
N GLU A 78 13.22 -1.68 -1.22
CA GLU A 78 14.52 -2.32 -0.94
C GLU A 78 14.77 -2.52 0.58
N PRO A 79 14.57 -1.51 1.44
CA PRO A 79 14.63 -1.70 2.88
C PRO A 79 13.64 -2.75 3.40
N SER A 80 12.42 -2.81 2.84
CA SER A 80 11.42 -3.82 3.20
C SER A 80 11.88 -5.23 2.85
N ILE A 81 12.39 -5.45 1.64
CA ILE A 81 12.97 -6.73 1.22
C ILE A 81 14.11 -7.12 2.15
N SER A 82 15.05 -6.19 2.40
CA SER A 82 16.21 -6.43 3.28
C SER A 82 15.79 -6.81 4.70
N PHE A 83 14.77 -6.15 5.24
CA PHE A 83 14.23 -6.44 6.56
C PHE A 83 13.52 -7.80 6.60
N LEU A 84 12.58 -8.03 5.69
CA LEU A 84 11.75 -9.23 5.65
C LEU A 84 12.57 -10.49 5.36
N SER A 85 13.59 -10.40 4.51
CA SER A 85 14.49 -11.53 4.18
C SER A 85 15.31 -12.03 5.37
N LYS A 86 15.40 -11.27 6.46
CA LYS A 86 16.00 -11.73 7.73
C LYS A 86 15.03 -12.55 8.57
N LEU A 87 13.72 -12.46 8.30
CA LEU A 87 12.66 -13.10 9.06
C LEU A 87 12.11 -14.33 8.34
N THR A 88 12.05 -14.29 7.00
CA THR A 88 11.46 -15.36 6.20
C THR A 88 12.12 -15.48 4.82
N ASN A 89 12.10 -16.71 4.26
CA ASN A 89 12.48 -17.00 2.88
C ASN A 89 11.26 -17.10 1.94
N GLU A 90 10.06 -16.83 2.43
CA GLU A 90 8.84 -16.95 1.66
C GLU A 90 8.67 -15.78 0.70
N LYS A 91 9.06 -15.98 -0.56
CA LYS A 91 9.05 -14.94 -1.60
C LYS A 91 7.67 -14.31 -1.79
N LYS A 92 6.60 -15.12 -1.79
CA LYS A 92 5.23 -14.64 -1.97
C LYS A 92 4.82 -13.68 -0.85
N PHE A 93 5.19 -13.98 0.40
CA PHE A 93 4.96 -13.09 1.54
C PHE A 93 5.65 -11.75 1.35
N ILE A 94 6.96 -11.77 1.04
CA ILE A 94 7.76 -10.55 0.81
C ILE A 94 7.18 -9.73 -0.35
N GLU A 95 6.81 -10.37 -1.46
CA GLU A 95 6.18 -9.71 -2.62
C GLU A 95 4.85 -9.07 -2.26
N THR A 96 4.00 -9.75 -1.47
CA THR A 96 2.72 -9.21 -1.01
C THR A 96 2.93 -7.97 -0.16
N VAL A 97 3.79 -8.04 0.86
CA VAL A 97 4.11 -6.89 1.72
C VAL A 97 4.68 -5.72 0.89
N CYS A 98 5.67 -5.97 0.04
CA CYS A 98 6.27 -4.93 -0.80
C CYS A 98 5.26 -4.30 -1.78
N THR A 99 4.27 -5.07 -2.22
CA THR A 99 3.21 -4.55 -3.09
C THR A 99 2.26 -3.63 -2.32
N LEU A 100 1.93 -3.94 -1.07
CA LEU A 100 1.18 -3.05 -0.18
C LEU A 100 1.98 -1.76 0.09
N VAL A 101 3.25 -1.88 0.48
CA VAL A 101 4.16 -0.75 0.71
C VAL A 101 4.20 0.19 -0.50
N LYS A 102 4.40 -0.37 -1.70
CA LYS A 102 4.49 0.41 -2.93
C LYS A 102 3.24 1.20 -3.28
N ASN A 103 2.08 0.69 -2.90
CA ASN A 103 0.81 1.24 -3.35
C ASN A 103 -0.02 1.87 -2.21
N HIS A 104 0.51 1.96 -0.97
CA HIS A 104 -0.27 2.39 0.21
C HIS A 104 -0.91 3.77 0.06
N LEU A 105 -0.31 4.67 -0.72
CA LEU A 105 -0.86 6.00 -1.02
C LEU A 105 -1.91 6.00 -2.13
N ALA A 106 -2.01 4.91 -2.91
CA ALA A 106 -2.83 4.89 -4.12
C ALA A 106 -4.33 5.14 -3.86
N PRO A 107 -4.97 4.62 -2.78
CA PRO A 107 -6.37 4.90 -2.51
C PRO A 107 -6.65 6.40 -2.41
N PHE A 108 -5.83 7.15 -1.66
CA PHE A 108 -5.95 8.61 -1.55
C PHE A 108 -5.68 9.32 -2.87
N GLN A 109 -4.60 8.96 -3.56
CA GLN A 109 -4.23 9.58 -4.82
C GLN A 109 -5.30 9.42 -5.89
N LEU A 110 -5.88 8.21 -6.00
CA LEU A 110 -6.94 7.92 -6.96
C LEU A 110 -8.24 8.64 -6.60
N TYR A 111 -8.59 8.72 -5.32
CA TYR A 111 -9.75 9.43 -4.82
C TYR A 111 -9.67 10.93 -5.10
N LEU A 112 -8.56 11.57 -4.70
CA LEU A 112 -8.37 13.02 -4.89
C LEU A 112 -8.29 13.42 -6.37
N ALA A 113 -7.78 12.54 -7.24
CA ALA A 113 -7.70 12.75 -8.67
C ALA A 113 -8.98 12.36 -9.43
N GLU A 114 -10.03 11.88 -8.74
CA GLU A 114 -11.25 11.35 -9.34
C GLU A 114 -10.95 10.37 -10.49
N SER A 115 -10.03 9.46 -10.24
CA SER A 115 -9.39 8.65 -11.27
C SER A 115 -10.36 7.72 -11.98
N SER A 116 -10.11 7.48 -13.26
CA SER A 116 -10.94 6.64 -14.11
C SER A 116 -10.93 5.16 -13.68
N LEU A 117 -12.00 4.43 -14.01
CA LEU A 117 -12.11 2.97 -13.81
C LEU A 117 -10.92 2.20 -14.42
N LYS A 118 -10.34 2.71 -15.52
CA LYS A 118 -9.14 2.11 -16.13
C LYS A 118 -7.92 2.18 -15.22
N ALA A 119 -7.76 3.26 -14.45
CA ALA A 119 -6.67 3.41 -13.48
C ALA A 119 -6.86 2.43 -12.31
N ILE A 120 -8.09 2.31 -11.81
CA ILE A 120 -8.45 1.39 -10.73
C ILE A 120 -8.23 -0.08 -11.17
N LYS A 121 -8.63 -0.44 -12.39
CA LYS A 121 -8.36 -1.77 -12.94
C LYS A 121 -6.87 -2.10 -13.01
N ARG A 122 -6.03 -1.11 -13.36
CA ARG A 122 -4.55 -1.29 -13.36
C ARG A 122 -3.99 -1.52 -11.96
N LEU A 123 -4.56 -0.88 -10.93
CA LEU A 123 -4.18 -1.10 -9.54
C LEU A 123 -4.60 -2.49 -9.08
N TYR A 124 -5.84 -2.88 -9.35
CA TYR A 124 -6.38 -4.20 -9.03
C TYR A 124 -5.51 -5.36 -9.55
N LEU A 125 -4.99 -5.24 -10.77
CA LEU A 125 -4.10 -6.26 -11.34
C LEU A 125 -2.74 -6.40 -10.60
N LYS A 126 -2.44 -5.49 -9.68
CA LYS A 126 -1.17 -5.46 -8.95
C LYS A 126 -1.31 -5.83 -7.48
N VAL A 127 -2.42 -5.48 -6.86
CA VAL A 127 -2.61 -5.60 -5.42
C VAL A 127 -4.07 -5.94 -5.10
N ASN A 128 -4.29 -6.68 -4.03
CA ASN A 128 -5.62 -6.86 -3.47
C ASN A 128 -6.14 -5.51 -2.97
N ILE A 129 -7.28 -5.06 -3.51
CA ILE A 129 -7.83 -3.72 -3.20
C ILE A 129 -8.33 -3.63 -1.76
N GLU A 130 -8.94 -4.70 -1.22
CA GLU A 130 -9.41 -4.71 0.16
C GLU A 130 -8.22 -4.56 1.13
N ASP A 131 -7.18 -5.38 0.97
CA ASP A 131 -5.98 -5.32 1.81
C ASP A 131 -5.29 -3.96 1.70
N LEU A 132 -5.24 -3.40 0.50
CA LEU A 132 -4.68 -2.07 0.27
C LEU A 132 -5.50 -0.99 0.97
N CYS A 133 -6.83 -1.09 0.95
CA CYS A 133 -7.72 -0.17 1.66
C CYS A 133 -7.53 -0.26 3.17
N LEU A 134 -7.37 -1.46 3.73
CA LEU A 134 -7.08 -1.65 5.16
C LEU A 134 -5.76 -0.98 5.57
N VAL A 135 -4.70 -1.17 4.78
CA VAL A 135 -3.40 -0.54 5.01
C VAL A 135 -3.50 1.00 4.90
N CYS A 136 -4.14 1.51 3.85
CA CYS A 136 -4.34 2.94 3.65
C CYS A 136 -5.18 3.57 4.78
N LEU A 137 -6.23 2.87 5.23
CA LEU A 137 -7.09 3.32 6.33
C LEU A 137 -6.29 3.38 7.64
N ALA A 138 -5.51 2.35 7.96
CA ALA A 138 -4.68 2.31 9.14
C ALA A 138 -3.59 3.40 9.14
N ASP A 139 -2.91 3.65 8.00
CA ASP A 139 -1.97 4.77 7.82
C ASP A 139 -2.65 6.10 8.12
N CYS A 140 -3.82 6.32 7.53
CA CYS A 140 -4.53 7.60 7.71
C CYS A 140 -5.05 7.79 9.14
N LEU A 141 -5.64 6.76 9.76
CA LEU A 141 -6.16 6.81 11.12
C LEU A 141 -5.04 6.92 12.17
N GLY A 142 -3.85 6.42 11.87
CA GLY A 142 -2.66 6.53 12.70
C GLY A 142 -2.11 7.95 12.81
N ARG A 143 -2.62 8.90 12.05
CA ARG A 143 -2.29 10.32 12.19
C ARG A 143 -3.13 10.95 13.31
N ASP A 144 -2.52 11.81 14.10
CA ASP A 144 -3.22 12.59 15.14
C ASP A 144 -3.93 13.81 14.54
N ILE A 145 -4.79 13.57 13.54
CA ILE A 145 -5.55 14.61 12.85
C ILE A 145 -7.03 14.64 13.32
N LEU A 146 -7.65 15.81 13.29
CA LEU A 146 -9.03 16.01 13.76
C LEU A 146 -10.07 15.40 12.81
N ASP A 147 -9.87 15.50 11.49
CA ASP A 147 -10.81 15.04 10.47
C ASP A 147 -10.41 13.67 9.93
N LYS A 148 -10.89 12.62 10.61
CA LYS A 148 -10.68 11.23 10.20
C LYS A 148 -11.68 10.74 9.13
N ASP A 149 -12.73 11.50 8.83
CA ASP A 149 -13.73 11.10 7.84
C ASP A 149 -13.13 10.95 6.43
N LYS A 150 -12.09 11.75 6.12
CA LYS A 150 -11.39 11.65 4.84
C LYS A 150 -10.75 10.28 4.63
N CYS A 151 -10.32 9.62 5.72
CA CYS A 151 -9.69 8.32 5.67
C CYS A 151 -10.68 7.28 5.13
N TYR A 152 -11.90 7.28 5.67
CA TYR A 152 -12.96 6.38 5.25
C TYR A 152 -13.42 6.67 3.82
N LYS A 153 -13.67 7.95 3.48
CA LYS A 153 -14.16 8.34 2.15
C LYS A 153 -13.29 7.83 1.00
N ALA A 154 -11.97 7.90 1.14
CA ALA A 154 -11.05 7.46 0.09
C ALA A 154 -11.09 5.94 -0.10
N THR A 155 -11.13 5.19 1.00
CA THR A 155 -11.16 3.72 0.96
C THR A 155 -12.52 3.19 0.53
N GLU A 156 -13.62 3.75 1.04
CA GLU A 156 -14.99 3.40 0.63
C GLU A 156 -15.19 3.67 -0.87
N TRP A 157 -14.80 4.85 -1.35
CA TRP A 157 -14.88 5.20 -2.76
C TRP A 157 -14.13 4.19 -3.65
N LEU A 158 -12.91 3.79 -3.25
CA LEU A 158 -12.14 2.83 -4.04
C LEU A 158 -12.78 1.43 -4.04
N LEU A 159 -13.35 1.00 -2.90
CA LEU A 159 -14.07 -0.27 -2.78
C LEU A 159 -15.36 -0.26 -3.62
N GLU A 160 -16.11 0.85 -3.62
CA GLU A 160 -17.30 1.01 -4.48
C GLU A 160 -16.94 0.95 -5.96
N LYS A 161 -15.89 1.66 -6.39
CA LYS A 161 -15.40 1.62 -7.77
C LYS A 161 -14.88 0.24 -8.17
N ALA A 162 -14.28 -0.49 -7.25
CA ALA A 162 -13.86 -1.87 -7.50
C ALA A 162 -15.08 -2.80 -7.70
N LYS A 163 -16.15 -2.60 -6.92
CA LYS A 163 -17.43 -3.33 -7.11
C LYS A 163 -18.11 -3.00 -8.44
N GLU A 164 -18.12 -1.71 -8.84
CA GLU A 164 -18.66 -1.29 -10.15
C GLU A 164 -17.97 -2.00 -11.33
N LEU A 165 -16.70 -2.34 -11.18
CA LEU A 165 -15.95 -3.07 -12.20
C LEU A 165 -16.19 -4.59 -12.19
N GLU A 166 -17.09 -5.11 -11.33
CA GLU A 166 -17.27 -6.54 -11.07
C GLU A 166 -15.93 -7.24 -10.73
N ILE A 167 -15.03 -6.49 -10.11
CA ILE A 167 -13.72 -6.97 -9.72
C ILE A 167 -13.91 -7.70 -8.39
N HIS A 168 -14.15 -9.01 -8.44
CA HIS A 168 -14.05 -9.87 -7.26
C HIS A 168 -12.59 -9.95 -6.81
N ASN A 169 -12.34 -10.22 -5.54
CA ASN A 169 -11.06 -10.20 -4.83
C ASN A 169 -9.94 -11.10 -5.39
N GLU A 170 -10.13 -11.72 -6.55
CA GLU A 170 -9.10 -12.51 -7.23
C GLU A 170 -8.48 -11.73 -8.41
N PRO A 171 -7.14 -11.69 -8.51
CA PRO A 171 -6.48 -11.12 -9.68
C PRO A 171 -6.99 -11.82 -10.95
N ILE A 172 -7.52 -11.04 -11.90
CA ILE A 172 -7.91 -11.59 -13.21
C ILE A 172 -6.64 -12.20 -13.82
N LYS A 173 -6.59 -13.54 -13.86
CA LYS A 173 -5.53 -14.23 -14.60
C LYS A 173 -5.67 -13.85 -16.06
N ALA A 174 -4.63 -13.27 -16.64
CA ALA A 174 -4.62 -12.98 -18.07
C ALA A 174 -4.95 -14.26 -18.84
N LEU A 175 -5.98 -14.22 -19.68
CA LEU A 175 -6.41 -15.36 -20.51
C LEU A 175 -5.27 -15.87 -21.39
N VAL A 176 -4.40 -14.95 -21.82
CA VAL A 176 -3.20 -15.26 -22.61
C VAL A 176 -1.99 -14.71 -21.85
N GLN A 177 -1.03 -15.56 -21.55
CA GLN A 177 0.22 -15.21 -20.90
C GLN A 177 1.38 -15.24 -21.91
N GLY A 178 2.49 -14.57 -21.58
CA GLY A 178 3.66 -14.57 -22.47
C GLY A 178 4.15 -15.98 -22.82
N ARG A 179 4.03 -16.96 -21.91
CA ARG A 179 4.32 -18.38 -22.16
C ARG A 179 3.46 -19.00 -23.25
N ASP A 180 2.19 -18.60 -23.34
CA ASP A 180 1.26 -19.12 -24.34
C ASP A 180 1.61 -18.58 -25.74
N LEU A 181 2.05 -17.32 -25.80
CA LEU A 181 2.57 -16.70 -27.03
C LEU A 181 3.88 -17.36 -27.47
N ILE A 182 4.76 -17.69 -26.55
CA ILE A 182 6.01 -18.42 -26.84
C ILE A 182 5.70 -19.82 -27.37
N ALA A 183 4.73 -20.52 -26.78
CA ALA A 183 4.26 -21.83 -27.25
C ALA A 183 3.68 -21.77 -28.67
N LEU A 184 3.09 -20.63 -29.05
CA LEU A 184 2.62 -20.34 -30.42
C LEU A 184 3.73 -19.87 -31.37
N GLY A 185 5.00 -19.87 -30.96
CA GLY A 185 6.15 -19.54 -31.79
C GLY A 185 6.54 -18.06 -31.81
N PHE A 186 5.90 -17.21 -30.99
CA PHE A 186 6.30 -15.80 -30.89
C PHE A 186 7.60 -15.67 -30.10
N LYS A 187 8.51 -14.81 -30.56
CA LYS A 187 9.74 -14.48 -29.82
C LYS A 187 9.48 -13.39 -28.79
N PRO A 188 10.00 -13.53 -27.55
CA PRO A 188 9.88 -12.48 -26.53
C PRO A 188 10.40 -11.13 -27.05
N SER A 189 9.60 -10.07 -26.88
CA SER A 189 9.95 -8.71 -27.31
C SER A 189 9.30 -7.69 -26.39
N GLN A 190 9.68 -6.40 -26.49
CA GLN A 190 9.05 -5.32 -25.73
C GLN A 190 7.54 -5.18 -26.00
N LYS A 191 7.03 -5.76 -27.09
CA LYS A 191 5.59 -5.79 -27.43
C LYS A 191 4.79 -6.83 -26.63
N PHE A 192 5.46 -7.69 -25.85
CA PHE A 192 4.84 -8.67 -24.94
C PHE A 192 4.37 -8.07 -23.61
N LYS A 193 4.52 -6.76 -23.42
CA LYS A 193 4.09 -6.03 -22.21
C LYS A 193 2.64 -5.55 -22.30
#